data_2d349c153eb0b2a09e2e0c802f2da1e9
#
_entry.id   2d349c153eb0b2a09e2e0c802f2da1e9
#
_cell.length_a   1.000
_cell.length_b   1.000
_cell.length_c   1.000
_cell.angle_alpha   90.00
_cell.angle_beta   90.00
_cell.angle_gamma   90.00
#
_symmetry.space_group_name_H-M   'P 1'
#
loop_
_entity.id
_entity.type
_entity.pdbx_description
1 polymer ?
#
loop_
_entity_poly.entity_id
_entity_poly.type
_entity_poly.pdbx_seq_one_letter_code
_entity_poly.pdbx_strand_id
1 'polypeptide(L)'
;MGKKRKKKGPGLFARLFDAILSLIDWLCEGIANLFVALVNGALALVRLLLMGAWKAACLLMRIIAWPFARAWRLWRGRKNRAWKCLKLSGGEFEAYVAEVLKDNGFKKVQVTKGSGDQGADVLAERNGISYAIQCKNYEGSVGNYAVQEAYAAAQFYRCDRAAVICPGEFTRGAKELAEATGVTLWDGAWLSRAMRRSGRKPKHREG
;
A
#
# COMPACT_ATOMS: atom_id res chain seq x y z
N MET A 1 3.07 -15.42 99.96
CA MET A 1 3.25 -13.97 99.76
C MET A 1 4.41 -13.78 98.73
N GLY A 2 4.17 -13.59 97.46
CA GLY A 2 5.20 -13.44 96.39
C GLY A 2 5.50 -11.95 96.17
N LYS A 3 6.69 -11.51 96.44
CA LYS A 3 7.17 -10.16 96.16
C LYS A 3 7.34 -9.95 94.60
N LYS A 4 6.46 -9.15 93.94
CA LYS A 4 6.66 -8.65 92.58
C LYS A 4 7.91 -7.75 92.54
N ARG A 5 8.98 -8.24 91.87
CA ARG A 5 10.15 -7.40 91.52
C ARG A 5 9.71 -6.39 90.42
N LYS A 6 9.71 -5.08 90.81
CA LYS A 6 9.57 -4.00 89.80
C LYS A 6 10.80 -4.01 88.93
N LYS A 7 10.58 -4.29 87.59
CA LYS A 7 11.61 -4.08 86.58
C LYS A 7 11.95 -2.58 86.53
N LYS A 8 13.19 -2.22 86.81
CA LYS A 8 13.70 -0.86 86.59
C LYS A 8 13.65 -0.62 85.10
N GLY A 9 12.95 0.40 84.66
CA GLY A 9 12.95 0.83 83.27
C GLY A 9 14.35 1.26 82.83
N PRO A 10 14.58 1.32 81.48
CA PRO A 10 15.89 1.66 80.92
C PRO A 10 16.35 3.02 81.46
N GLY A 11 17.64 3.10 81.83
CA GLY A 11 18.24 4.32 82.38
C GLY A 11 18.19 5.48 81.41
N LEU A 12 18.29 6.69 81.87
CA LEU A 12 18.24 7.92 81.08
C LEU A 12 19.17 7.86 79.80
N PHE A 13 20.34 7.27 79.95
CA PHE A 13 21.34 7.12 78.93
C PHE A 13 20.86 6.19 77.77
N ALA A 14 20.20 5.10 78.10
CA ALA A 14 19.65 4.19 77.07
C ALA A 14 18.52 4.87 76.32
N ARG A 15 17.66 5.66 76.94
CA ARG A 15 16.59 6.42 76.24
C ARG A 15 17.13 7.52 75.35
N LEU A 16 18.22 8.20 75.73
CA LEU A 16 18.88 9.18 74.84
C LEU A 16 19.55 8.53 73.65
N PHE A 17 20.19 7.37 73.88
CA PHE A 17 20.82 6.61 72.77
C PHE A 17 19.79 6.11 71.74
N ASP A 18 18.67 5.55 72.23
CA ASP A 18 17.58 5.11 71.31
C ASP A 18 16.94 6.29 70.59
N ALA A 19 16.81 7.45 71.21
CA ALA A 19 16.31 8.65 70.53
C ALA A 19 17.27 9.18 69.48
N ILE A 20 18.58 9.11 69.68
CA ILE A 20 19.59 9.49 68.71
C ILE A 20 19.56 8.52 67.51
N LEU A 21 19.49 7.22 67.75
CA LEU A 21 19.39 6.23 66.70
C LEU A 21 18.13 6.43 65.84
N SER A 22 16.97 6.64 66.49
CA SER A 22 15.72 6.88 65.75
C SER A 22 15.75 8.19 64.94
N LEU A 23 16.46 9.20 65.38
CA LEU A 23 16.68 10.45 64.62
C LEU A 23 17.57 10.22 63.43
N ILE A 24 18.63 9.42 63.55
CA ILE A 24 19.52 9.05 62.44
C ILE A 24 18.73 8.26 61.39
N ASP A 25 17.95 7.26 61.81
CA ASP A 25 17.13 6.46 60.89
C ASP A 25 16.13 7.35 60.14
N TRP A 26 15.43 8.24 60.82
CA TRP A 26 14.51 9.18 60.22
C TRP A 26 15.20 10.12 59.20
N LEU A 27 16.41 10.61 59.49
CA LEU A 27 17.19 11.43 58.58
C LEU A 27 17.65 10.61 57.35
N CYS A 28 18.12 9.37 57.57
CA CYS A 28 18.53 8.48 56.47
C CYS A 28 17.37 8.15 55.55
N GLU A 29 16.19 7.82 56.08
CA GLU A 29 14.98 7.60 55.31
C GLU A 29 14.55 8.86 54.52
N GLY A 30 14.61 10.03 55.15
CA GLY A 30 14.32 11.31 54.53
C GLY A 30 15.23 11.61 53.33
N ILE A 31 16.54 11.39 53.49
CA ILE A 31 17.53 11.57 52.42
C ILE A 31 17.31 10.56 51.28
N ALA A 32 17.07 9.29 51.63
CA ALA A 32 16.80 8.24 50.62
C ALA A 32 15.54 8.56 49.82
N ASN A 33 14.46 8.95 50.46
CA ASN A 33 13.22 9.33 49.80
C ASN A 33 13.39 10.56 48.90
N LEU A 34 14.15 11.57 49.33
CA LEU A 34 14.46 12.74 48.51
C LEU A 34 15.28 12.35 47.28
N PHE A 35 16.27 11.48 47.43
CA PHE A 35 17.07 10.99 46.31
C PHE A 35 16.23 10.23 45.29
N VAL A 36 15.38 9.32 45.74
CA VAL A 36 14.46 8.57 44.88
C VAL A 36 13.50 9.51 44.15
N ALA A 37 12.97 10.53 44.83
CA ALA A 37 12.09 11.51 44.21
C ALA A 37 12.81 12.33 43.11
N LEU A 38 14.05 12.74 43.36
CA LEU A 38 14.88 13.46 42.37
C LEU A 38 15.17 12.59 41.14
N VAL A 39 15.55 11.34 41.35
CA VAL A 39 15.81 10.39 40.24
C VAL A 39 14.54 10.15 39.41
N ASN A 40 13.41 9.90 40.06
CA ASN A 40 12.13 9.71 39.38
C ASN A 40 11.68 10.96 38.62
N GLY A 41 11.88 12.14 39.21
CA GLY A 41 11.60 13.42 38.53
C GLY A 41 12.47 13.60 37.25
N ALA A 42 13.77 13.31 37.35
CA ALA A 42 14.69 13.38 36.21
C ALA A 42 14.31 12.38 35.12
N LEU A 43 13.97 11.14 35.47
CA LEU A 43 13.50 10.13 34.51
C LEU A 43 12.18 10.52 33.85
N ALA A 44 11.25 11.11 34.59
CA ALA A 44 9.99 11.61 34.04
C ALA A 44 10.23 12.74 33.01
N LEU A 45 11.14 13.65 33.31
CA LEU A 45 11.53 14.75 32.41
C LEU A 45 12.14 14.21 31.12
N VAL A 46 13.06 13.26 31.23
CA VAL A 46 13.68 12.59 30.03
C VAL A 46 12.61 11.90 29.18
N ARG A 47 11.69 11.17 29.78
CA ARG A 47 10.58 10.52 29.05
C ARG A 47 9.71 11.55 28.33
N LEU A 48 9.41 12.67 28.95
CA LEU A 48 8.58 13.73 28.39
C LEU A 48 9.28 14.40 27.19
N LEU A 49 10.58 14.66 27.29
CA LEU A 49 11.41 15.19 26.19
C LEU A 49 11.48 14.21 25.01
N LEU A 50 11.71 12.92 25.27
CA LEU A 50 11.76 11.88 24.22
C LEU A 50 10.40 11.73 23.50
N MET A 51 9.29 11.74 24.25
CA MET A 51 7.95 11.70 23.64
C MET A 51 7.65 12.95 22.81
N GLY A 52 8.08 14.13 23.29
CA GLY A 52 7.95 15.38 22.55
C GLY A 52 8.75 15.35 21.23
N ALA A 53 10.01 14.93 21.29
CA ALA A 53 10.87 14.77 20.10
C ALA A 53 10.29 13.77 19.09
N TRP A 54 9.78 12.64 19.57
CA TRP A 54 9.11 11.63 18.73
C TRP A 54 7.87 12.19 18.02
N LYS A 55 7.00 12.89 18.74
CA LYS A 55 5.81 13.54 18.17
C LYS A 55 6.20 14.60 17.13
N ALA A 56 7.22 15.41 17.41
CA ALA A 56 7.73 16.41 16.47
C ALA A 56 8.29 15.75 15.20
N ALA A 57 9.07 14.68 15.33
CA ALA A 57 9.60 13.91 14.21
C ALA A 57 8.47 13.31 13.35
N CYS A 58 7.46 12.71 13.97
CA CYS A 58 6.29 12.18 13.26
C CYS A 58 5.50 13.28 12.52
N LEU A 59 5.37 14.47 13.11
CA LEU A 59 4.71 15.61 12.49
C LEU A 59 5.50 16.11 11.28
N LEU A 60 6.82 16.24 11.39
CA LEU A 60 7.71 16.61 10.28
C LEU A 60 7.64 15.60 9.14
N MET A 61 7.68 14.30 9.45
CA MET A 61 7.50 13.25 8.44
C MET A 61 6.15 13.34 7.74
N ARG A 62 5.07 13.66 8.45
CA ARG A 62 3.74 13.89 7.83
C ARG A 62 3.73 15.12 6.91
N ILE A 63 4.34 16.22 7.35
CA ILE A 63 4.42 17.47 6.57
C ILE A 63 5.23 17.25 5.29
N ILE A 64 6.35 16.51 5.35
CA ILE A 64 7.20 16.20 4.19
C ILE A 64 6.54 15.17 3.28
N ALA A 65 5.95 14.10 3.83
CA ALA A 65 5.33 13.03 3.05
C ALA A 65 4.01 13.45 2.38
N TRP A 66 3.25 14.39 2.98
CA TRP A 66 1.95 14.81 2.47
C TRP A 66 1.98 15.44 1.07
N PRO A 67 2.86 16.43 0.74
CA PRO A 67 2.96 16.97 -0.60
C PRO A 67 3.46 15.92 -1.62
N PHE A 68 4.36 15.02 -1.21
CA PHE A 68 4.82 13.93 -2.07
C PHE A 68 3.69 12.94 -2.40
N ALA A 69 2.92 12.53 -1.40
CA ALA A 69 1.76 11.66 -1.60
C ALA A 69 0.66 12.35 -2.44
N ARG A 70 0.49 13.68 -2.28
CA ARG A 70 -0.44 14.48 -3.08
C ARG A 70 0.05 14.63 -4.53
N ALA A 71 1.32 14.97 -4.71
CA ALA A 71 1.95 15.08 -6.03
C ALA A 71 1.94 13.72 -6.76
N TRP A 72 2.23 12.63 -6.06
CA TRP A 72 2.15 11.27 -6.58
C TRP A 72 0.74 10.88 -7.03
N ARG A 73 -0.29 11.21 -6.22
CA ARG A 73 -1.70 10.98 -6.59
C ARG A 73 -2.13 11.84 -7.79
N LEU A 74 -1.72 13.11 -7.85
CA LEU A 74 -2.00 14.00 -8.98
C LEU A 74 -1.26 13.54 -10.25
N TRP A 75 -0.02 13.08 -10.13
CA TRP A 75 0.77 12.56 -11.23
C TRP A 75 0.19 11.24 -11.76
N ARG A 76 -0.20 10.34 -10.87
CA ARG A 76 -0.89 9.08 -11.19
C ARG A 76 -2.27 9.35 -11.83
N GLY A 77 -3.03 10.31 -11.29
CA GLY A 77 -4.32 10.74 -11.85
C GLY A 77 -4.20 11.41 -13.22
N ARG A 78 -3.10 12.13 -13.50
CA ARG A 78 -2.82 12.70 -14.83
C ARG A 78 -2.52 11.61 -15.88
N LYS A 79 -1.80 10.54 -15.52
CA LYS A 79 -1.57 9.40 -16.41
C LYS A 79 -2.85 8.67 -16.78
N ASN A 80 -3.78 8.55 -15.84
CA ASN A 80 -5.07 7.90 -16.04
C ASN A 80 -6.16 8.83 -16.60
N ARG A 81 -5.96 10.14 -16.62
CA ARG A 81 -6.99 11.10 -17.02
C ARG A 81 -7.20 11.16 -18.53
N ALA A 82 -6.17 10.90 -19.34
CA ALA A 82 -6.26 10.98 -20.80
C ALA A 82 -7.25 9.99 -21.41
N TRP A 83 -7.58 8.92 -20.70
CA TRP A 83 -8.47 7.89 -21.21
C TRP A 83 -9.72 7.59 -20.32
N LYS A 84 -9.81 8.11 -19.09
CA LYS A 84 -11.12 8.30 -18.40
C LYS A 84 -12.08 9.16 -19.21
N CYS A 85 -11.58 9.95 -20.17
CA CYS A 85 -12.39 10.73 -21.12
C CYS A 85 -12.84 9.92 -22.33
N LEU A 86 -12.35 8.68 -22.50
CA LEU A 86 -12.78 7.80 -23.58
C LEU A 86 -14.08 7.10 -23.19
N LYS A 87 -15.19 7.75 -23.37
CA LYS A 87 -16.52 7.14 -23.28
C LYS A 87 -16.76 6.22 -24.48
N LEU A 88 -15.85 5.28 -24.73
CA LEU A 88 -16.02 4.28 -25.79
C LEU A 88 -16.91 3.15 -25.27
N SER A 89 -17.78 2.64 -26.11
CA SER A 89 -18.44 1.34 -25.90
C SER A 89 -17.42 0.21 -25.94
N GLY A 90 -17.78 -0.99 -25.49
CA GLY A 90 -16.89 -2.16 -25.53
C GLY A 90 -16.27 -2.37 -26.91
N GLY A 91 -17.10 -2.48 -27.94
CA GLY A 91 -16.62 -2.71 -29.31
C GLY A 91 -15.80 -1.54 -29.88
N GLU A 92 -16.09 -0.29 -29.53
CA GLU A 92 -15.26 0.86 -29.92
C GLU A 92 -13.90 0.81 -29.25
N PHE A 93 -13.83 0.35 -27.99
CA PHE A 93 -12.58 0.17 -27.29
C PHE A 93 -11.72 -0.94 -27.91
N GLU A 94 -12.32 -2.08 -28.26
CA GLU A 94 -11.65 -3.18 -28.96
C GLU A 94 -11.06 -2.72 -30.31
N ALA A 95 -11.86 -2.03 -31.11
CA ALA A 95 -11.40 -1.46 -32.37
C ALA A 95 -10.26 -0.44 -32.16
N TYR A 96 -10.38 0.40 -31.16
CA TYR A 96 -9.34 1.37 -30.82
C TYR A 96 -8.03 0.69 -30.35
N VAL A 97 -8.12 -0.34 -29.52
CA VAL A 97 -6.98 -1.16 -29.09
C VAL A 97 -6.31 -1.80 -30.29
N ALA A 98 -7.08 -2.38 -31.23
CA ALA A 98 -6.54 -3.00 -32.43
C ALA A 98 -5.68 -2.00 -33.25
N GLU A 99 -6.16 -0.76 -33.40
CA GLU A 99 -5.40 0.28 -34.11
C GLU A 99 -4.14 0.70 -33.34
N VAL A 100 -4.23 0.85 -32.02
CA VAL A 100 -3.06 1.16 -31.17
C VAL A 100 -2.01 0.04 -31.26
N LEU A 101 -2.43 -1.21 -31.28
CA LEU A 101 -1.52 -2.35 -31.44
C LEU A 101 -0.79 -2.32 -32.78
N LYS A 102 -1.51 -2.05 -33.92
CA LYS A 102 -0.91 -1.91 -35.26
C LYS A 102 0.20 -0.86 -35.25
N ASP A 103 -0.09 0.32 -34.68
CA ASP A 103 0.87 1.42 -34.60
C ASP A 103 2.07 1.12 -33.70
N ASN A 104 1.93 0.14 -32.79
CA ASN A 104 3.00 -0.33 -31.91
C ASN A 104 3.73 -1.58 -32.42
N GLY A 105 3.60 -1.89 -33.73
CA GLY A 105 4.36 -2.93 -34.39
C GLY A 105 3.78 -4.33 -34.27
N PHE A 106 2.50 -4.46 -33.89
CA PHE A 106 1.78 -5.72 -34.03
C PHE A 106 1.29 -5.88 -35.46
N LYS A 107 1.37 -7.08 -35.97
CA LYS A 107 0.91 -7.49 -37.32
C LYS A 107 -0.30 -8.41 -37.19
N LYS A 108 -1.00 -8.67 -38.32
CA LYS A 108 -2.16 -9.56 -38.41
C LYS A 108 -3.22 -9.25 -37.34
N VAL A 109 -3.38 -7.96 -36.99
CA VAL A 109 -4.32 -7.52 -35.95
C VAL A 109 -5.74 -7.63 -36.46
N GLN A 110 -6.54 -8.47 -35.83
CA GLN A 110 -7.95 -8.71 -36.13
C GLN A 110 -8.80 -8.57 -34.91
N VAL A 111 -9.89 -7.82 -34.99
CA VAL A 111 -10.94 -7.80 -33.94
C VAL A 111 -11.84 -9.01 -34.21
N THR A 112 -12.10 -9.81 -33.20
CA THR A 112 -12.98 -10.98 -33.27
C THR A 112 -14.45 -10.54 -33.38
N LYS A 113 -15.33 -11.43 -33.82
CA LYS A 113 -16.78 -11.13 -33.88
C LYS A 113 -17.37 -11.27 -32.48
N GLY A 114 -17.90 -10.20 -31.90
CA GLY A 114 -18.29 -10.00 -30.53
C GLY A 114 -19.32 -10.95 -29.86
N SER A 115 -19.88 -11.92 -30.57
CA SER A 115 -20.67 -13.01 -29.97
C SER A 115 -20.03 -14.36 -30.30
N GLY A 116 -19.61 -15.08 -29.23
CA GLY A 116 -18.95 -16.38 -29.40
C GLY A 116 -17.44 -16.32 -29.62
N ASP A 117 -16.79 -15.22 -29.22
CA ASP A 117 -15.34 -14.97 -29.39
C ASP A 117 -14.45 -15.74 -28.42
N GLN A 118 -15.03 -16.64 -27.60
CA GLN A 118 -14.32 -17.51 -26.65
C GLN A 118 -13.35 -16.78 -25.74
N GLY A 119 -13.60 -15.49 -25.47
CA GLY A 119 -12.83 -14.69 -24.51
C GLY A 119 -11.59 -14.00 -25.07
N ALA A 120 -11.50 -13.82 -26.39
CA ALA A 120 -10.52 -12.92 -27.02
C ALA A 120 -11.21 -11.92 -27.92
N ASP A 121 -11.00 -10.64 -27.70
CA ASP A 121 -11.56 -9.55 -28.49
C ASP A 121 -10.63 -9.16 -29.65
N VAL A 122 -9.33 -9.38 -29.52
CA VAL A 122 -8.33 -9.07 -30.55
C VAL A 122 -7.31 -10.19 -30.65
N LEU A 123 -7.05 -10.62 -31.89
CA LEU A 123 -5.93 -11.49 -32.26
C LEU A 123 -4.84 -10.65 -32.92
N ALA A 124 -3.58 -10.90 -32.56
CA ALA A 124 -2.45 -10.14 -33.11
C ALA A 124 -1.15 -10.96 -33.10
N GLU A 125 -0.17 -10.56 -33.88
CA GLU A 125 1.16 -11.16 -33.93
C GLU A 125 2.23 -10.09 -33.72
N ARG A 126 3.26 -10.39 -32.92
CA ARG A 126 4.42 -9.52 -32.77
C ARG A 126 5.70 -10.35 -32.62
N ASN A 127 6.68 -10.05 -33.48
CA ASN A 127 7.98 -10.77 -33.51
C ASN A 127 7.82 -12.29 -33.65
N GLY A 128 6.86 -12.73 -34.44
CA GLY A 128 6.58 -14.17 -34.67
C GLY A 128 5.77 -14.84 -33.55
N ILE A 129 5.37 -14.10 -32.51
CA ILE A 129 4.56 -14.61 -31.38
C ILE A 129 3.11 -14.16 -31.59
N SER A 130 2.17 -15.12 -31.60
CA SER A 130 0.73 -14.88 -31.68
C SER A 130 0.12 -14.62 -30.30
N TYR A 131 -0.84 -13.71 -30.26
CA TYR A 131 -1.52 -13.26 -29.02
C TYR A 131 -3.03 -13.35 -29.16
N ALA A 132 -3.69 -13.93 -28.16
CA ALA A 132 -5.12 -13.76 -27.91
C ALA A 132 -5.28 -12.69 -26.80
N ILE A 133 -6.00 -11.62 -27.11
CA ILE A 133 -6.06 -10.42 -26.28
C ILE A 133 -7.49 -10.15 -25.86
N GLN A 134 -7.76 -10.13 -24.56
CA GLN A 134 -9.03 -9.73 -23.96
C GLN A 134 -8.99 -8.23 -23.62
N CYS A 135 -10.00 -7.50 -24.01
CA CYS A 135 -10.15 -6.08 -23.76
C CYS A 135 -11.21 -5.83 -22.68
N LYS A 136 -10.86 -5.15 -21.60
CA LYS A 136 -11.80 -4.81 -20.51
C LYS A 136 -11.86 -3.30 -20.32
N ASN A 137 -12.92 -2.67 -20.83
CA ASN A 137 -13.13 -1.23 -20.75
C ASN A 137 -13.87 -0.82 -19.46
N TYR A 138 -13.19 -0.93 -18.31
CA TYR A 138 -13.74 -0.50 -17.02
C TYR A 138 -12.93 0.64 -16.40
N GLU A 139 -13.58 1.47 -15.61
CA GLU A 139 -12.92 2.47 -14.76
C GLU A 139 -12.27 1.86 -13.50
N GLY A 140 -12.72 0.70 -13.07
CA GLY A 140 -12.25 -0.03 -11.89
C GLY A 140 -11.08 -0.96 -12.14
N SER A 141 -10.79 -1.78 -11.13
CA SER A 141 -9.76 -2.82 -11.22
C SER A 141 -10.33 -4.09 -11.86
N VAL A 142 -9.57 -4.67 -12.79
CA VAL A 142 -9.91 -5.92 -13.48
C VAL A 142 -9.47 -7.10 -12.64
N GLY A 143 -10.38 -8.05 -12.42
CA GLY A 143 -10.17 -9.25 -11.59
C GLY A 143 -9.70 -10.48 -12.36
N ASN A 144 -9.62 -11.62 -11.64
CA ASN A 144 -9.14 -12.92 -12.14
C ASN A 144 -9.90 -13.42 -13.37
N TYR A 145 -11.18 -13.12 -13.46
CA TYR A 145 -12.04 -13.64 -14.52
C TYR A 145 -11.51 -13.28 -15.92
N ALA A 146 -11.06 -12.03 -16.11
CA ALA A 146 -10.48 -11.60 -17.38
C ALA A 146 -9.17 -12.36 -17.75
N VAL A 147 -8.39 -12.75 -16.73
CA VAL A 147 -7.17 -13.56 -16.94
C VAL A 147 -7.54 -14.97 -17.38
N GLN A 148 -8.58 -15.56 -16.75
CA GLN A 148 -9.09 -16.87 -17.12
C GLN A 148 -9.65 -16.89 -18.53
N GLU A 149 -10.44 -15.89 -18.93
CA GLU A 149 -10.97 -15.73 -20.29
C GLU A 149 -9.85 -15.65 -21.30
N ALA A 150 -8.87 -14.78 -21.11
CA ALA A 150 -7.74 -14.62 -22.02
C ALA A 150 -6.90 -15.91 -22.16
N TYR A 151 -6.67 -16.61 -21.02
CA TYR A 151 -5.94 -17.88 -21.01
C TYR A 151 -6.67 -18.95 -21.82
N ALA A 152 -7.98 -19.13 -21.59
CA ALA A 152 -8.81 -20.06 -22.34
C ALA A 152 -8.85 -19.73 -23.82
N ALA A 153 -8.97 -18.43 -24.17
CA ALA A 153 -8.97 -17.97 -25.53
C ALA A 153 -7.67 -18.29 -26.28
N ALA A 154 -6.51 -18.11 -25.62
CA ALA A 154 -5.22 -18.44 -26.22
C ALA A 154 -5.14 -19.94 -26.60
N GLN A 155 -5.69 -20.83 -25.77
CA GLN A 155 -5.76 -22.26 -26.10
C GLN A 155 -6.71 -22.52 -27.27
N PHE A 156 -7.87 -21.90 -27.28
CA PHE A 156 -8.87 -22.07 -28.34
C PHE A 156 -8.36 -21.61 -29.72
N TYR A 157 -7.73 -20.40 -29.74
CA TYR A 157 -7.20 -19.83 -30.98
C TYR A 157 -5.79 -20.32 -31.33
N ARG A 158 -5.22 -21.22 -30.54
CA ARG A 158 -3.86 -21.76 -30.69
C ARG A 158 -2.80 -20.64 -30.75
N CYS A 159 -2.98 -19.62 -29.92
CA CYS A 159 -2.03 -18.53 -29.80
C CYS A 159 -0.92 -18.89 -28.81
N ASP A 160 0.28 -18.39 -29.05
CA ASP A 160 1.45 -18.62 -28.19
C ASP A 160 1.31 -17.94 -26.83
N ARG A 161 0.55 -16.84 -26.77
CA ARG A 161 0.37 -16.03 -25.54
C ARG A 161 -1.04 -15.48 -25.41
N ALA A 162 -1.44 -15.35 -24.15
CA ALA A 162 -2.62 -14.61 -23.78
C ALA A 162 -2.25 -13.24 -23.21
N ALA A 163 -3.11 -12.24 -23.43
CA ALA A 163 -2.96 -10.92 -22.82
C ALA A 163 -4.31 -10.34 -22.41
N VAL A 164 -4.32 -9.53 -21.36
CA VAL A 164 -5.48 -8.70 -20.97
C VAL A 164 -5.07 -7.24 -21.03
N ILE A 165 -5.90 -6.42 -21.68
CA ILE A 165 -5.69 -4.97 -21.75
C ILE A 165 -6.83 -4.24 -21.05
N CYS A 166 -6.51 -3.31 -20.19
CA CYS A 166 -7.50 -2.47 -19.54
C CYS A 166 -6.96 -1.05 -19.33
N PRO A 167 -7.87 -0.11 -19.14
CA PRO A 167 -7.60 1.28 -18.85
C PRO A 167 -7.22 1.56 -17.43
N GLY A 168 -7.67 0.72 -16.56
CA GLY A 168 -7.49 0.81 -15.14
C GLY A 168 -6.26 0.04 -14.65
N GLU A 169 -6.45 -0.59 -13.54
CA GLU A 169 -5.44 -1.42 -12.87
C GLU A 169 -5.96 -2.87 -12.75
N PHE A 170 -5.09 -3.80 -12.45
CA PHE A 170 -5.45 -5.18 -12.14
C PHE A 170 -5.47 -5.39 -10.64
N THR A 171 -6.42 -6.21 -10.16
CA THR A 171 -6.45 -6.64 -8.75
C THR A 171 -5.20 -7.45 -8.42
N ARG A 172 -4.92 -7.60 -7.12
CA ARG A 172 -3.82 -8.46 -6.64
C ARG A 172 -3.99 -9.90 -7.12
N GLY A 173 -5.20 -10.47 -6.99
CA GLY A 173 -5.48 -11.83 -7.45
C GLY A 173 -5.29 -12.00 -8.95
N ALA A 174 -5.70 -11.02 -9.78
CA ALA A 174 -5.46 -11.06 -11.22
C ALA A 174 -3.97 -11.10 -11.56
N LYS A 175 -3.13 -10.36 -10.83
CA LYS A 175 -1.67 -10.36 -11.01
C LYS A 175 -1.05 -11.70 -10.63
N GLU A 176 -1.45 -12.26 -9.49
CA GLU A 176 -1.00 -13.58 -9.02
C GLU A 176 -1.39 -14.69 -10.01
N LEU A 177 -2.63 -14.65 -10.53
CA LEU A 177 -3.07 -15.62 -11.52
C LEU A 177 -2.34 -15.45 -12.86
N ALA A 178 -2.13 -14.23 -13.31
CA ALA A 178 -1.42 -13.94 -14.55
C ALA A 178 0.04 -14.41 -14.51
N GLU A 179 0.71 -14.25 -13.36
CA GLU A 179 2.06 -14.77 -13.12
C GLU A 179 2.09 -16.30 -13.20
N ALA A 180 1.12 -16.98 -12.56
CA ALA A 180 1.02 -18.44 -12.56
C ALA A 180 0.69 -19.03 -13.94
N THR A 181 -0.06 -18.30 -14.79
CA THR A 181 -0.53 -18.78 -16.11
C THR A 181 0.26 -18.22 -17.28
N GLY A 182 1.19 -17.29 -17.07
CA GLY A 182 1.95 -16.63 -18.13
C GLY A 182 1.14 -15.61 -18.93
N VAL A 183 -0.05 -15.21 -18.48
CA VAL A 183 -0.87 -14.18 -19.13
C VAL A 183 -0.25 -12.80 -18.96
N THR A 184 -0.12 -12.06 -20.04
CA THR A 184 0.45 -10.71 -20.03
C THR A 184 -0.61 -9.68 -19.66
N LEU A 185 -0.31 -8.82 -18.68
CA LEU A 185 -1.22 -7.75 -18.24
C LEU A 185 -0.76 -6.39 -18.76
N TRP A 186 -1.61 -5.73 -19.56
CA TRP A 186 -1.40 -4.37 -20.07
C TRP A 186 -2.37 -3.40 -19.40
N ASP A 187 -1.88 -2.74 -18.36
CA ASP A 187 -2.63 -1.77 -17.56
C ASP A 187 -2.77 -0.40 -18.27
N GLY A 188 -3.50 0.52 -17.64
CA GLY A 188 -3.68 1.88 -18.15
C GLY A 188 -2.37 2.65 -18.33
N ALA A 189 -1.31 2.33 -17.60
CA ALA A 189 0.00 2.94 -17.78
C ALA A 189 0.68 2.43 -19.07
N TRP A 190 0.59 1.13 -19.34
CA TRP A 190 1.06 0.55 -20.59
C TRP A 190 0.29 1.12 -21.79
N LEU A 191 -1.04 1.12 -21.72
CA LEU A 191 -1.90 1.63 -22.78
C LEU A 191 -1.62 3.11 -23.06
N SER A 192 -1.46 3.94 -22.03
CA SER A 192 -1.10 5.35 -22.21
C SER A 192 0.25 5.55 -22.91
N ARG A 193 1.22 4.66 -22.70
CA ARG A 193 2.50 4.68 -23.45
C ARG A 193 2.31 4.29 -24.90
N ALA A 194 1.54 3.23 -25.15
CA ALA A 194 1.23 2.75 -26.51
C ALA A 194 0.48 3.82 -27.34
N MET A 195 -0.51 4.47 -26.72
CA MET A 195 -1.26 5.58 -27.33
C MET A 195 -0.36 6.77 -27.72
N ARG A 196 0.59 7.14 -26.84
CA ARG A 196 1.53 8.23 -27.16
C ARG A 196 2.44 7.91 -28.34
N ARG A 197 2.87 6.66 -28.47
CA ARG A 197 3.68 6.20 -29.62
C ARG A 197 2.86 6.18 -30.91
N SER A 198 1.61 5.79 -30.81
CA SER A 198 0.65 5.78 -31.93
C SER A 198 0.29 7.18 -32.42
N GLY A 199 0.35 8.21 -31.57
CA GLY A 199 -0.15 9.56 -31.90
C GLY A 199 -1.66 9.64 -32.13
N ARG A 200 -2.38 8.53 -32.06
CA ARG A 200 -3.83 8.49 -32.28
C ARG A 200 -4.58 9.09 -31.11
N LYS A 201 -5.49 9.99 -31.42
CA LYS A 201 -6.53 10.43 -30.50
C LYS A 201 -7.75 9.50 -30.69
N PRO A 202 -8.40 9.08 -29.59
CA PRO A 202 -9.65 8.34 -29.72
C PRO A 202 -10.66 9.20 -30.50
N LYS A 203 -11.26 8.62 -31.52
CA LYS A 203 -12.35 9.26 -32.23
C LYS A 203 -13.62 9.00 -31.45
N HIS A 204 -14.21 10.04 -30.88
CA HIS A 204 -15.59 10.03 -30.43
C HIS A 204 -16.46 9.88 -31.67
N ARG A 205 -17.26 8.85 -31.78
CA ARG A 205 -18.41 8.88 -32.69
C ARG A 205 -19.45 9.76 -32.01
N GLU A 206 -19.61 10.96 -32.53
CA GLU A 206 -20.82 11.75 -32.26
C GLU A 206 -21.99 10.94 -32.88
N GLY A 207 -22.87 10.46 -31.97
CA GLY A 207 -24.11 9.79 -32.33
C GLY A 207 -25.19 10.82 -32.68
#